data_69d20ba1aab64221c081a5366c8c15fc
#
_entry.id   69d20ba1aab64221c081a5366c8c15fc
#
_cell.length_a   1.000
_cell.length_b   1.000
_cell.length_c   1.000
_cell.angle_alpha   90.00
_cell.angle_beta   90.00
_cell.angle_gamma   90.00
#
_symmetry.space_group_name_H-M   'P 1'
#
loop_
_entity.id
_entity.type
_entity.pdbx_description
1 polymer ?
#
loop_
_entity_poly.entity_id
_entity_poly.type
_entity_poly.pdbx_seq_one_letter_code
_entity_poly.pdbx_strand_id
1 'polypeptide(L)'
;REKEVQVLAVIANKVQEENIELVREGVEKNLPKDVFVNVIPLIPSLKNPTIKEIAKAIDAKVIFGKEYINNQTSTFKVGAMQLRNYLTHLEQDCLIITPGDRADIILGALQANISTNYPSISGIVLTGGILPEEPIVKLIDGLQNIVPILTVNEGTFDVANKIGAVRSHMYAENKEKIITSLNTFDKYCD
;
A
#
# COMPACT_ATOMS: atom_id res chain seq x y z
N ARG A 1 -14.37 42.49 9.21
CA ARG A 1 -15.75 42.02 8.92
C ARG A 1 -15.67 40.51 8.84
N GLU A 2 -16.13 39.79 9.89
CA GLU A 2 -16.35 38.35 9.82
C GLU A 2 -17.41 38.11 8.76
N LYS A 3 -17.08 37.23 7.79
CA LYS A 3 -18.08 36.77 6.82
C LYS A 3 -18.94 35.77 7.56
N GLU A 4 -20.18 36.06 7.76
CA GLU A 4 -21.21 35.09 8.18
C GLU A 4 -21.29 34.01 7.08
N VAL A 5 -20.70 32.86 7.31
CA VAL A 5 -20.80 31.69 6.43
C VAL A 5 -21.70 30.68 7.12
N GLN A 6 -22.81 30.31 6.46
CA GLN A 6 -23.66 29.25 6.94
C GLN A 6 -22.95 27.90 6.80
N VAL A 7 -22.77 27.20 7.92
CA VAL A 7 -22.26 25.83 7.93
C VAL A 7 -23.43 24.88 7.76
N LEU A 8 -23.46 24.12 6.68
CA LEU A 8 -24.51 23.15 6.37
C LEU A 8 -24.19 21.77 6.94
N ALA A 9 -22.95 21.35 6.87
CA ALA A 9 -22.50 20.06 7.37
C ALA A 9 -21.05 20.12 7.85
N VAL A 10 -20.70 19.22 8.78
CA VAL A 10 -19.34 18.96 9.24
C VAL A 10 -19.03 17.49 8.96
N ILE A 11 -17.91 17.23 8.26
CA ILE A 11 -17.45 15.89 7.94
C ILE A 11 -16.14 15.61 8.67
N ALA A 12 -16.16 14.71 9.66
CA ALA A 12 -14.97 14.18 10.31
C ALA A 12 -14.46 12.99 9.48
N ASN A 13 -13.30 13.13 8.84
CA ASN A 13 -12.78 12.12 7.91
C ASN A 13 -11.57 11.36 8.49
N LYS A 14 -11.39 10.11 8.09
CA LYS A 14 -10.29 9.21 8.50
C LYS A 14 -10.31 8.89 10.01
N VAL A 15 -11.48 8.74 10.57
CA VAL A 15 -11.67 8.37 11.98
C VAL A 15 -11.45 6.87 12.13
N GLN A 16 -10.73 6.44 13.17
CA GLN A 16 -10.61 5.02 13.51
C GLN A 16 -11.99 4.45 13.85
N GLU A 17 -12.27 3.23 13.42
CA GLU A 17 -13.61 2.62 13.51
C GLU A 17 -14.14 2.60 14.94
N GLU A 18 -13.28 2.30 15.91
CA GLU A 18 -13.58 2.31 17.34
C GLU A 18 -13.93 3.68 17.92
N ASN A 19 -13.58 4.77 17.23
CA ASN A 19 -13.78 6.14 17.70
C ASN A 19 -14.93 6.89 16.98
N ILE A 20 -15.65 6.25 16.08
CA ILE A 20 -16.69 6.89 15.24
C ILE A 20 -17.75 7.57 16.11
N GLU A 21 -18.35 6.84 17.05
CA GLU A 21 -19.41 7.37 17.91
C GLU A 21 -18.89 8.47 18.86
N LEU A 22 -17.69 8.27 19.43
CA LEU A 22 -17.07 9.27 20.30
C LEU A 22 -16.84 10.60 19.56
N VAL A 23 -16.34 10.53 18.32
CA VAL A 23 -16.10 11.71 17.47
C VAL A 23 -17.44 12.36 17.08
N ARG A 24 -18.43 11.57 16.69
CA ARG A 24 -19.78 12.06 16.34
C ARG A 24 -20.37 12.86 17.49
N GLU A 25 -20.48 12.26 18.68
CA GLU A 25 -21.02 12.92 19.87
C GLU A 25 -20.23 14.17 20.26
N GLY A 26 -18.87 14.12 20.16
CA GLY A 26 -18.02 15.26 20.49
C GLY A 26 -18.21 16.44 19.55
N VAL A 27 -18.47 16.19 18.26
CA VAL A 27 -18.72 17.22 17.26
C VAL A 27 -20.15 17.77 17.42
N GLU A 28 -21.17 16.91 17.55
CA GLU A 28 -22.58 17.30 17.69
C GLU A 28 -22.84 18.21 18.91
N LYS A 29 -22.16 17.93 20.04
CA LYS A 29 -22.29 18.75 21.26
C LYS A 29 -21.90 20.22 21.08
N ASN A 30 -21.05 20.51 20.09
CA ASN A 30 -20.50 21.84 19.85
C ASN A 30 -21.07 22.55 18.62
N LEU A 31 -22.10 21.98 17.99
CA LEU A 31 -22.71 22.51 16.77
C LEU A 31 -24.20 22.83 16.97
N PRO A 32 -24.75 23.79 16.19
CA PRO A 32 -26.19 23.98 16.10
C PRO A 32 -26.90 22.70 15.62
N LYS A 33 -28.14 22.49 16.06
CA LYS A 33 -28.92 21.26 15.75
C LYS A 33 -29.31 21.09 14.27
N ASP A 34 -29.20 22.14 13.50
CA ASP A 34 -29.48 22.18 12.06
C ASP A 34 -28.27 21.90 11.18
N VAL A 35 -27.10 21.57 11.79
CA VAL A 35 -25.89 21.21 11.07
C VAL A 35 -25.75 19.69 11.04
N PHE A 36 -25.65 19.12 9.83
CA PHE A 36 -25.38 17.69 9.66
C PHE A 36 -23.97 17.32 10.11
N VAL A 37 -23.83 16.19 10.83
CA VAL A 37 -22.53 15.67 11.25
C VAL A 37 -22.31 14.28 10.65
N ASN A 38 -21.37 14.18 9.76
CA ASN A 38 -21.00 12.93 9.12
C ASN A 38 -19.60 12.49 9.56
N VAL A 39 -19.42 11.20 9.87
CA VAL A 39 -18.15 10.64 10.30
C VAL A 39 -17.76 9.53 9.34
N ILE A 40 -16.67 9.76 8.60
CA ILE A 40 -16.14 8.80 7.62
C ILE A 40 -14.98 8.03 8.26
N PRO A 41 -15.03 6.68 8.31
CA PRO A 41 -13.94 5.89 8.84
C PRO A 41 -12.68 5.96 7.99
N LEU A 42 -11.54 5.56 8.59
CA LEU A 42 -10.31 5.33 7.87
C LEU A 42 -10.47 4.07 6.99
N ILE A 43 -10.39 4.24 5.68
CA ILE A 43 -10.46 3.13 4.72
C ILE A 43 -9.03 2.74 4.29
N PRO A 44 -8.52 1.56 4.70
CA PRO A 44 -7.14 1.13 4.41
C PRO A 44 -6.81 1.14 2.91
N SER A 45 -7.72 0.66 2.06
CA SER A 45 -7.54 0.64 0.61
C SER A 45 -7.39 2.03 -0.04
N LEU A 46 -7.92 3.09 0.58
CA LEU A 46 -7.70 4.47 0.13
C LEU A 46 -6.37 5.04 0.64
N LYS A 47 -5.86 4.53 1.76
CA LYS A 47 -4.60 4.97 2.38
C LYS A 47 -3.38 4.31 1.73
N ASN A 48 -3.49 3.06 1.33
CA ASN A 48 -2.37 2.25 0.87
C ASN A 48 -1.93 2.64 -0.55
N PRO A 49 -0.63 2.88 -0.79
CA PRO A 49 -0.13 3.13 -2.13
C PRO A 49 -0.16 1.85 -2.98
N THR A 50 -0.27 2.02 -4.29
CA THR A 50 -0.07 0.94 -5.26
C THR A 50 1.41 0.76 -5.56
N ILE A 51 1.79 -0.43 -6.05
CA ILE A 51 3.15 -0.67 -6.54
C ILE A 51 3.53 0.29 -7.67
N LYS A 52 2.55 0.69 -8.49
CA LYS A 52 2.74 1.73 -9.54
C LYS A 52 3.15 3.09 -8.95
N GLU A 53 2.49 3.53 -7.87
CA GLU A 53 2.84 4.78 -7.18
C GLU A 53 4.23 4.70 -6.56
N ILE A 54 4.57 3.55 -5.96
CA ILE A 54 5.90 3.29 -5.40
C ILE A 54 6.96 3.29 -6.51
N ALA A 55 6.75 2.53 -7.60
CA ALA A 55 7.67 2.45 -8.72
C ALA A 55 8.01 3.85 -9.27
N LYS A 56 6.99 4.72 -9.40
CA LYS A 56 7.18 6.12 -9.81
C LYS A 56 8.00 6.93 -8.79
N ALA A 57 7.74 6.74 -7.49
CA ALA A 57 8.40 7.50 -6.42
C ALA A 57 9.90 7.18 -6.28
N ILE A 58 10.29 5.93 -6.59
CA ILE A 58 11.69 5.47 -6.51
C ILE A 58 12.38 5.32 -7.88
N ASP A 59 11.74 5.79 -8.96
CA ASP A 59 12.21 5.65 -10.35
C ASP A 59 12.57 4.20 -10.71
N ALA A 60 11.72 3.27 -10.33
CA ALA A 60 11.96 1.84 -10.53
C ALA A 60 11.49 1.35 -11.89
N LYS A 61 12.20 0.35 -12.44
CA LYS A 61 11.79 -0.40 -13.63
C LYS A 61 11.09 -1.68 -13.20
N VAL A 62 9.95 -1.98 -13.83
CA VAL A 62 9.24 -3.27 -13.66
C VAL A 62 9.92 -4.30 -14.55
N ILE A 63 10.38 -5.41 -13.96
CA ILE A 63 11.04 -6.49 -14.70
C ILE A 63 10.16 -7.73 -14.82
N PHE A 64 9.23 -7.97 -13.87
CA PHE A 64 8.24 -9.04 -13.92
C PHE A 64 6.90 -8.58 -13.35
N GLY A 65 5.81 -9.29 -13.66
CA GLY A 65 4.48 -9.12 -13.06
C GLY A 65 3.85 -7.74 -13.34
N LYS A 66 4.08 -7.15 -14.52
CA LYS A 66 3.58 -5.81 -14.89
C LYS A 66 2.05 -5.70 -14.82
N GLU A 67 1.34 -6.79 -15.07
CA GLU A 67 -0.12 -6.88 -14.99
C GLU A 67 -0.65 -6.64 -13.57
N TYR A 68 0.15 -6.91 -12.55
CA TYR A 68 -0.17 -6.72 -11.13
C TYR A 68 0.35 -5.41 -10.53
N ILE A 69 0.80 -4.48 -11.37
CA ILE A 69 1.41 -3.20 -10.94
C ILE A 69 0.47 -2.33 -10.07
N ASN A 70 -0.83 -2.60 -10.13
CA ASN A 70 -1.83 -1.89 -9.32
C ASN A 70 -2.08 -2.55 -7.95
N ASN A 71 -1.39 -3.65 -7.60
CA ASN A 71 -1.44 -4.21 -6.25
C ASN A 71 -1.15 -3.12 -5.23
N GLN A 72 -1.94 -3.10 -4.15
CA GLN A 72 -1.74 -2.17 -3.05
C GLN A 72 -0.80 -2.79 -2.02
N THR A 73 -0.02 -1.95 -1.33
CA THR A 73 0.82 -2.41 -0.24
C THR A 73 0.43 -1.77 1.09
N SER A 74 0.27 -2.59 2.11
CA SER A 74 -0.05 -2.16 3.48
C SER A 74 1.20 -1.69 4.25
N THR A 75 2.33 -2.33 3.99
CA THR A 75 3.62 -2.10 4.66
C THR A 75 4.77 -2.57 3.77
N PHE A 76 6.01 -2.38 4.22
CA PHE A 76 7.17 -2.97 3.57
C PHE A 76 8.09 -3.66 4.57
N LYS A 77 8.85 -4.64 4.09
CA LYS A 77 9.84 -5.41 4.86
C LYS A 77 11.16 -5.46 4.11
N VAL A 78 12.25 -5.24 4.83
CA VAL A 78 13.61 -5.38 4.27
C VAL A 78 14.08 -6.82 4.47
N GLY A 79 14.42 -7.49 3.37
CA GLY A 79 14.91 -8.87 3.36
C GLY A 79 16.40 -8.96 3.76
N ALA A 80 16.75 -8.54 4.98
CA ALA A 80 18.12 -8.57 5.50
C ALA A 80 18.47 -9.86 6.24
N MET A 81 17.47 -10.55 6.80
CA MET A 81 17.68 -11.77 7.58
C MET A 81 17.88 -13.01 6.69
N GLN A 82 18.33 -14.12 7.28
CA GLN A 82 18.25 -15.42 6.63
C GLN A 82 16.80 -15.80 6.36
N LEU A 83 16.55 -16.52 5.27
CA LEU A 83 15.22 -16.88 4.79
C LEU A 83 14.32 -17.45 5.89
N ARG A 84 14.80 -18.38 6.72
CA ARG A 84 14.01 -19.01 7.80
C ARG A 84 13.42 -18.00 8.77
N ASN A 85 14.20 -16.97 9.12
CA ASN A 85 13.75 -15.92 10.04
C ASN A 85 12.87 -14.90 9.29
N TYR A 86 13.24 -14.59 8.06
CA TYR A 86 12.50 -13.66 7.23
C TYR A 86 11.04 -14.08 7.00
N LEU A 87 10.79 -15.36 6.73
CA LEU A 87 9.46 -15.90 6.51
C LEU A 87 8.51 -15.70 7.71
N THR A 88 9.03 -15.64 8.94
CA THR A 88 8.21 -15.39 10.14
C THR A 88 7.76 -13.94 10.29
N HIS A 89 8.34 -13.02 9.51
CA HIS A 89 8.03 -11.58 9.52
C HIS A 89 7.20 -11.13 8.33
N LEU A 90 6.78 -12.03 7.45
CA LEU A 90 5.88 -11.70 6.35
C LEU A 90 4.52 -11.26 6.88
N GLU A 91 3.98 -10.21 6.31
CA GLU A 91 2.66 -9.67 6.62
C GLU A 91 1.84 -9.59 5.32
N GLN A 92 0.51 -9.59 5.48
CA GLN A 92 -0.41 -9.50 4.35
C GLN A 92 -0.17 -8.22 3.54
N ASP A 93 -0.07 -8.39 2.22
CA ASP A 93 0.13 -7.31 1.25
C ASP A 93 1.38 -6.46 1.52
N CYS A 94 2.44 -7.06 2.10
CA CYS A 94 3.70 -6.37 2.30
C CYS A 94 4.52 -6.31 1.01
N LEU A 95 5.25 -5.20 0.82
CA LEU A 95 6.26 -5.04 -0.22
C LEU A 95 7.61 -5.48 0.31
N ILE A 96 8.31 -6.33 -0.44
CA ILE A 96 9.64 -6.82 -0.07
C ILE A 96 10.72 -5.91 -0.67
N ILE A 97 11.71 -5.51 0.12
CA ILE A 97 12.87 -4.75 -0.36
C ILE A 97 14.11 -5.59 -0.07
N THR A 98 14.87 -5.95 -1.10
CA THR A 98 16.07 -6.80 -0.96
C THR A 98 17.07 -6.53 -2.08
N PRO A 99 18.37 -6.71 -1.88
CA PRO A 99 19.33 -6.72 -2.99
C PRO A 99 19.01 -7.81 -4.01
N GLY A 100 19.32 -7.56 -5.28
CA GLY A 100 18.99 -8.48 -6.38
C GLY A 100 19.78 -9.80 -6.39
N ASP A 101 20.86 -9.91 -5.62
CA ASP A 101 21.66 -11.12 -5.41
C ASP A 101 21.12 -12.03 -4.29
N ARG A 102 20.06 -11.62 -3.60
CA ARG A 102 19.42 -12.41 -2.54
C ARG A 102 18.37 -13.38 -3.12
N ALA A 103 18.86 -14.34 -3.93
CA ALA A 103 18.01 -15.36 -4.54
C ALA A 103 17.17 -16.14 -3.50
N ASP A 104 17.72 -16.36 -2.30
CA ASP A 104 17.03 -17.01 -1.19
C ASP A 104 15.77 -16.25 -0.76
N ILE A 105 15.86 -14.93 -0.59
CA ILE A 105 14.74 -14.09 -0.21
C ILE A 105 13.74 -13.97 -1.35
N ILE A 106 14.22 -13.74 -2.58
CA ILE A 106 13.36 -13.58 -3.77
C ILE A 106 12.50 -14.83 -3.97
N LEU A 107 13.14 -16.01 -4.10
CA LEU A 107 12.42 -17.26 -4.34
C LEU A 107 11.56 -17.67 -3.15
N GLY A 108 12.07 -17.48 -1.92
CA GLY A 108 11.31 -17.77 -0.71
C GLY A 108 10.06 -16.90 -0.56
N ALA A 109 10.14 -15.62 -0.88
CA ALA A 109 8.99 -14.70 -0.87
C ALA A 109 7.95 -15.07 -1.94
N LEU A 110 8.42 -15.41 -3.16
CA LEU A 110 7.52 -15.86 -4.24
C LEU A 110 6.85 -17.20 -3.89
N GLN A 111 7.60 -18.14 -3.29
CA GLN A 111 7.03 -19.41 -2.83
C GLN A 111 6.04 -19.21 -1.68
N ALA A 112 6.32 -18.29 -0.74
CA ALA A 112 5.40 -17.94 0.33
C ALA A 112 4.10 -17.36 -0.24
N ASN A 113 4.21 -16.48 -1.25
CA ASN A 113 3.05 -15.84 -1.90
C ASN A 113 2.04 -16.82 -2.51
N ILE A 114 2.50 -17.96 -3.01
CA ILE A 114 1.62 -19.00 -3.57
C ILE A 114 1.19 -20.05 -2.53
N SER A 115 1.78 -20.02 -1.33
CA SER A 115 1.47 -20.94 -0.24
C SER A 115 0.24 -20.48 0.53
N THR A 116 -0.66 -21.40 0.83
CA THR A 116 -1.84 -21.13 1.68
C THR A 116 -1.49 -20.92 3.16
N ASN A 117 -0.25 -21.23 3.57
CA ASN A 117 0.21 -21.12 4.96
C ASN A 117 0.92 -19.80 5.28
N TYR A 118 1.14 -18.96 4.28
CA TYR A 118 1.80 -17.68 4.43
C TYR A 118 0.94 -16.55 3.88
N PRO A 119 1.10 -15.32 4.41
CA PRO A 119 0.41 -14.17 3.85
C PRO A 119 0.90 -13.87 2.42
N SER A 120 0.02 -13.34 1.57
CA SER A 120 0.41 -12.86 0.26
C SER A 120 1.24 -11.58 0.36
N ILE A 121 2.11 -11.37 -0.63
CA ILE A 121 2.92 -10.15 -0.76
C ILE A 121 2.40 -9.29 -1.90
N SER A 122 2.65 -7.98 -1.83
CA SER A 122 2.20 -7.04 -2.88
C SER A 122 3.20 -6.91 -4.04
N GLY A 123 4.49 -7.16 -3.79
CA GLY A 123 5.57 -7.04 -4.77
C GLY A 123 6.95 -7.18 -4.16
N ILE A 124 7.98 -7.10 -5.02
CA ILE A 124 9.39 -7.15 -4.61
C ILE A 124 10.14 -5.99 -5.28
N VAL A 125 10.99 -5.28 -4.52
CA VAL A 125 11.92 -4.26 -5.03
C VAL A 125 13.35 -4.78 -4.87
N LEU A 126 14.05 -4.93 -5.99
CA LEU A 126 15.46 -5.30 -6.05
C LEU A 126 16.32 -4.04 -6.06
N THR A 127 17.22 -3.93 -5.08
CA THR A 127 18.04 -2.74 -4.85
C THR A 127 19.50 -2.94 -5.28
N GLY A 128 20.25 -1.83 -5.36
CA GLY A 128 21.69 -1.83 -5.67
C GLY A 128 22.03 -1.99 -7.15
N GLY A 129 21.05 -1.89 -8.05
CA GLY A 129 21.27 -2.12 -9.49
C GLY A 129 21.64 -3.58 -9.83
N ILE A 130 21.48 -4.49 -8.88
CA ILE A 130 21.81 -5.91 -9.03
C ILE A 130 20.59 -6.65 -9.54
N LEU A 131 20.75 -7.44 -10.59
CA LEU A 131 19.73 -8.33 -11.12
C LEU A 131 20.01 -9.77 -10.65
N PRO A 132 18.98 -10.60 -10.48
CA PRO A 132 19.15 -12.02 -10.21
C PRO A 132 19.91 -12.69 -11.34
N GLU A 133 20.69 -13.72 -11.02
CA GLU A 133 21.40 -14.54 -12.01
C GLU A 133 20.42 -15.26 -12.96
N GLU A 134 20.89 -15.58 -14.16
CA GLU A 134 20.08 -16.20 -15.22
C GLU A 134 19.28 -17.44 -14.77
N PRO A 135 19.84 -18.39 -13.97
CA PRO A 135 19.05 -19.52 -13.46
C PRO A 135 17.86 -19.09 -12.59
N ILE A 136 18.04 -18.03 -11.79
CA ILE A 136 16.96 -17.49 -10.93
C ILE A 136 15.91 -16.79 -11.78
N VAL A 137 16.34 -16.01 -12.77
CA VAL A 137 15.42 -15.38 -13.76
C VAL A 137 14.56 -16.43 -14.45
N LYS A 138 15.14 -17.54 -14.90
CA LYS A 138 14.41 -18.66 -15.53
C LYS A 138 13.37 -19.29 -14.59
N LEU A 139 13.69 -19.41 -13.28
CA LEU A 139 12.74 -19.91 -12.30
C LEU A 139 11.56 -18.94 -12.13
N ILE A 140 11.86 -17.64 -12.05
CA ILE A 140 10.84 -16.60 -11.90
C ILE A 140 9.94 -16.54 -13.12
N ASP A 141 10.51 -16.59 -14.32
CA ASP A 141 9.77 -16.54 -15.61
C ASP A 141 8.82 -17.72 -15.80
N GLY A 142 9.14 -18.86 -15.19
CA GLY A 142 8.27 -20.06 -15.19
C GLY A 142 7.10 -20.03 -14.22
N LEU A 143 7.03 -19.02 -13.33
CA LEU A 143 5.94 -18.90 -12.37
C LEU A 143 4.69 -18.25 -12.99
N GLN A 144 3.52 -18.76 -12.61
CA GLN A 144 2.23 -18.14 -12.95
C GLN A 144 1.78 -17.20 -11.82
N ASN A 145 1.05 -16.13 -12.17
CA ASN A 145 0.47 -15.17 -11.21
C ASN A 145 1.52 -14.55 -10.28
N ILE A 146 2.64 -14.14 -10.86
CA ILE A 146 3.74 -13.53 -10.14
C ILE A 146 3.41 -12.07 -9.75
N VAL A 147 3.78 -11.69 -8.53
CA VAL A 147 3.70 -10.29 -8.10
C VAL A 147 4.68 -9.39 -8.87
N PRO A 148 4.45 -8.06 -8.93
CA PRO A 148 5.40 -7.14 -9.55
C PRO A 148 6.79 -7.25 -8.91
N ILE A 149 7.82 -7.40 -9.75
CA ILE A 149 9.22 -7.29 -9.34
C ILE A 149 9.82 -6.07 -10.01
N LEU A 150 10.30 -5.16 -9.18
CA LEU A 150 10.90 -3.88 -9.57
C LEU A 150 12.41 -3.94 -9.38
N THR A 151 13.15 -3.11 -10.12
CA THR A 151 14.60 -2.92 -9.90
C THR A 151 14.93 -1.44 -9.85
N VAL A 152 15.87 -1.08 -8.95
CA VAL A 152 16.41 0.27 -8.77
C VAL A 152 17.93 0.21 -8.57
N ASN A 153 18.62 1.29 -8.95
CA ASN A 153 20.07 1.38 -8.77
C ASN A 153 20.47 1.76 -7.34
N GLU A 154 19.57 2.36 -6.60
CA GLU A 154 19.82 2.85 -5.24
C GLU A 154 19.96 1.72 -4.23
N GLY A 155 20.65 2.02 -3.11
CA GLY A 155 20.81 1.11 -1.99
C GLY A 155 19.54 0.87 -1.20
N THR A 156 19.48 -0.27 -0.50
CA THR A 156 18.28 -0.71 0.26
C THR A 156 17.80 0.32 1.27
N PHE A 157 18.69 1.02 1.97
CA PHE A 157 18.32 2.01 2.99
C PHE A 157 17.61 3.22 2.37
N ASP A 158 18.15 3.77 1.28
CA ASP A 158 17.58 4.95 0.61
C ASP A 158 16.22 4.62 0.00
N VAL A 159 16.11 3.45 -0.64
CA VAL A 159 14.86 2.94 -1.20
C VAL A 159 13.80 2.75 -0.11
N ALA A 160 14.15 2.15 1.02
CA ALA A 160 13.23 1.96 2.14
C ALA A 160 12.71 3.29 2.70
N ASN A 161 13.59 4.28 2.85
CA ASN A 161 13.21 5.64 3.29
C ASN A 161 12.26 6.32 2.29
N LYS A 162 12.57 6.24 0.99
CA LYS A 162 11.69 6.80 -0.06
C LYS A 162 10.32 6.12 -0.05
N ILE A 163 10.26 4.80 0.02
CA ILE A 163 9.01 4.03 0.07
C ILE A 163 8.20 4.40 1.31
N GLY A 164 8.85 4.53 2.49
CA GLY A 164 8.20 4.94 3.73
C GLY A 164 7.59 6.35 3.67
N ALA A 165 8.10 7.22 2.80
CA ALA A 165 7.60 8.57 2.59
C ALA A 165 6.45 8.64 1.56
N VAL A 166 6.20 7.58 0.77
CA VAL A 166 5.15 7.55 -0.25
C VAL A 166 3.78 7.71 0.42
N ARG A 167 3.02 8.65 -0.08
CA ARG A 167 1.61 8.82 0.30
C ARG A 167 0.75 8.41 -0.88
N SER A 168 -0.28 7.65 -0.58
CA SER A 168 -1.29 7.32 -1.60
C SER A 168 -2.02 8.56 -2.05
N HIS A 169 -2.17 8.70 -3.35
CA HIS A 169 -2.96 9.75 -3.99
C HIS A 169 -4.10 9.13 -4.80
N MET A 170 -5.17 9.91 -4.98
CA MET A 170 -6.25 9.53 -5.87
C MET A 170 -5.96 10.11 -7.26
N TYR A 171 -5.63 9.24 -8.20
CA TYR A 171 -5.44 9.60 -9.60
C TYR A 171 -6.67 9.19 -10.42
N ALA A 172 -6.92 9.90 -11.51
CA ALA A 172 -8.06 9.64 -12.40
C ALA A 172 -8.07 8.21 -13.00
N GLU A 173 -6.88 7.62 -13.13
CA GLU A 173 -6.72 6.25 -13.65
C GLU A 173 -7.03 5.16 -12.59
N ASN A 174 -7.07 5.52 -11.31
CA ASN A 174 -7.32 4.56 -10.23
C ASN A 174 -8.82 4.41 -9.96
N LYS A 175 -9.50 3.71 -10.88
CA LYS A 175 -10.95 3.51 -10.83
C LYS A 175 -11.43 2.83 -9.55
N GLU A 176 -10.67 1.87 -9.01
CA GLU A 176 -11.02 1.16 -7.78
C GLU A 176 -11.06 2.10 -6.58
N LYS A 177 -10.03 2.94 -6.41
CA LYS A 177 -10.02 3.95 -5.33
C LYS A 177 -11.14 4.95 -5.49
N ILE A 178 -11.44 5.38 -6.72
CA ILE A 178 -12.55 6.31 -7.00
C ILE A 178 -13.89 5.69 -6.60
N ILE A 179 -14.16 4.45 -7.05
CA ILE A 179 -15.41 3.74 -6.71
C ILE A 179 -15.50 3.52 -5.21
N THR A 180 -14.42 3.08 -4.56
CA THR A 180 -14.38 2.90 -3.10
C THR A 180 -14.65 4.20 -2.37
N SER A 181 -14.09 5.32 -2.85
CA SER A 181 -14.33 6.64 -2.24
C SER A 181 -15.78 7.09 -2.38
N LEU A 182 -16.39 6.91 -3.56
CA LEU A 182 -17.80 7.23 -3.80
C LEU A 182 -18.71 6.38 -2.92
N ASN A 183 -18.54 5.06 -2.93
CA ASN A 183 -19.33 4.16 -2.09
C ASN A 183 -19.17 4.45 -0.59
N THR A 184 -17.97 4.87 -0.17
CA THR A 184 -17.72 5.26 1.22
C THR A 184 -18.48 6.55 1.54
N PHE A 185 -18.43 7.54 0.66
CA PHE A 185 -19.18 8.78 0.85
C PHE A 185 -20.68 8.51 0.93
N ASP A 186 -21.25 7.78 -0.02
CA ASP A 186 -22.67 7.44 -0.06
C ASP A 186 -23.14 6.62 1.17
N LYS A 187 -22.22 5.85 1.78
CA LYS A 187 -22.54 5.06 2.96
C LYS A 187 -22.55 5.87 4.28
N TYR A 188 -21.71 6.90 4.37
CA TYR A 188 -21.44 7.60 5.63
C TYR A 188 -21.83 9.06 5.64
N CYS A 189 -22.30 9.60 4.51
CA CYS A 189 -22.77 10.98 4.39
C CYS A 189 -24.21 11.00 3.87
N ASP A 190 -25.07 11.71 4.61
CA ASP A 190 -26.47 12.01 4.25
C ASP A 190 -26.54 13.28 3.39
#